data_8dcc719299f81fb9d395779450f3c6c3
#
_entry.id   8dcc719299f81fb9d395779450f3c6c3
#
_cell.length_a   1.000
_cell.length_b   1.000
_cell.length_c   1.000
_cell.angle_alpha   90.00
_cell.angle_beta   90.00
_cell.angle_gamma   90.00
#
_symmetry.space_group_name_H-M   'P 1'
#
loop_
_entity.id
_entity.type
_entity.pdbx_description
1 polymer ?
#
loop_
_entity_poly.entity_id
_entity_poly.type
_entity_poly.pdbx_seq_one_letter_code
_entity_poly.pdbx_strand_id
1 'polypeptide(L)'
;MGKPQQLSKLRLVQTLVNHQDALVCLFNQGVVSVAGFATSVLIGRLAPSELGVYYIGLSLVLFARGFQQQLVSTPYAIYLHRQEEENLPAYRGSCLVQQFGFLIIASAYLFIQVLAVYAGWFSDDSAGQPSDVLPSLIVLLVFMPVLLVRELVRHYCFAHSENTSVLGIDLAISVLQIVALLCFGYFEILSGATVWVAIGIACVLSIGFWYFRYGPKIKLVRKRLKPDLKQNWSFGKWAVSGQFVGSLPNYLLPMLLLMAVGAEGTGFFAACITLVGVANIFNTGMLNFLTPRAAKVYVTEGKSGLKRLLLRMYGVFLVAVGGFAILLTIFGSYLSVKLFGPNYHGLQTVMILLAIAKLFEGFSHTASGGLFAMEKIKANFGADVILMLVTISAALLLIKPYGVEGAAWTTLIGAVVGSGLRSGLLIKFLNEEPIPNELPVSGGENV
;
A
#
# COMPACT_ATOMS: atom_id res chain seq x y z
N MET A 1 49.81 -14.41 1.70
CA MET A 1 49.32 -13.02 1.61
C MET A 1 48.16 -12.89 0.60
N GLY A 2 47.00 -13.48 0.81
CA GLY A 2 45.92 -13.50 -0.21
C GLY A 2 44.48 -13.41 0.30
N LYS A 3 44.21 -13.70 1.58
CA LYS A 3 42.86 -13.75 2.13
C LYS A 3 42.18 -12.38 2.42
N PRO A 4 42.86 -11.31 2.89
CA PRO A 4 42.19 -10.05 3.21
C PRO A 4 41.76 -9.24 1.95
N GLN A 5 42.49 -9.36 0.83
CA GLN A 5 42.15 -8.68 -0.42
C GLN A 5 40.96 -9.31 -1.15
N GLN A 6 40.75 -10.63 -1.05
CA GLN A 6 39.58 -11.30 -1.62
C GLN A 6 38.31 -10.96 -0.82
N LEU A 7 38.39 -10.87 0.51
CA LEU A 7 37.28 -10.47 1.36
C LEU A 7 36.87 -9.01 1.14
N SER A 8 37.83 -8.10 0.88
CA SER A 8 37.52 -6.70 0.58
C SER A 8 36.86 -6.55 -0.80
N LYS A 9 37.33 -7.27 -1.82
CA LYS A 9 36.71 -7.31 -3.15
C LYS A 9 35.30 -7.91 -3.10
N LEU A 10 35.09 -9.00 -2.38
CA LEU A 10 33.78 -9.59 -2.20
C LEU A 10 32.80 -8.63 -1.49
N ARG A 11 33.23 -7.93 -0.45
CA ARG A 11 32.42 -6.89 0.21
C ARG A 11 32.09 -5.72 -0.72
N LEU A 12 33.04 -5.28 -1.53
CA LEU A 12 32.83 -4.18 -2.47
C LEU A 12 31.85 -4.58 -3.58
N VAL A 13 31.97 -5.80 -4.10
CA VAL A 13 31.02 -6.35 -5.10
C VAL A 13 29.62 -6.52 -4.47
N GLN A 14 29.53 -7.07 -3.26
CA GLN A 14 28.26 -7.16 -2.54
C GLN A 14 27.62 -5.79 -2.26
N THR A 15 28.43 -4.79 -1.92
CA THR A 15 27.93 -3.42 -1.70
C THR A 15 27.43 -2.81 -3.02
N LEU A 16 28.13 -3.02 -4.13
CA LEU A 16 27.71 -2.54 -5.45
C LEU A 16 26.43 -3.24 -5.95
N VAL A 17 26.33 -4.55 -5.77
CA VAL A 17 25.11 -5.33 -6.12
C VAL A 17 23.92 -4.87 -5.28
N ASN A 18 24.11 -4.68 -3.98
CA ASN A 18 23.03 -4.18 -3.11
C ASN A 18 22.57 -2.76 -3.48
N HIS A 19 23.48 -1.90 -3.98
CA HIS A 19 23.10 -0.57 -4.48
C HIS A 19 22.34 -0.64 -5.79
N GLN A 20 22.71 -1.54 -6.70
CA GLN A 20 21.97 -1.73 -7.97
C GLN A 20 20.57 -2.27 -7.72
N ASP A 21 20.42 -3.26 -6.85
CA ASP A 21 19.10 -3.81 -6.48
C ASP A 21 18.19 -2.77 -5.85
N ALA A 22 18.72 -1.94 -4.95
CA ALA A 22 17.97 -0.83 -4.36
C ALA A 22 17.52 0.19 -5.40
N LEU A 23 18.39 0.54 -6.36
CA LEU A 23 18.04 1.45 -7.46
C LEU A 23 16.98 0.86 -8.38
N VAL A 24 17.06 -0.43 -8.71
CA VAL A 24 16.04 -1.13 -9.51
C VAL A 24 14.69 -1.12 -8.79
N CYS A 25 14.65 -1.39 -7.49
CA CYS A 25 13.43 -1.33 -6.70
C CYS A 25 12.83 0.09 -6.64
N LEU A 26 13.66 1.12 -6.46
CA LEU A 26 13.21 2.52 -6.47
C LEU A 26 12.67 2.94 -7.84
N PHE A 27 13.36 2.57 -8.91
CA PHE A 27 12.90 2.83 -10.26
C PHE A 27 11.58 2.13 -10.56
N ASN A 28 11.46 0.86 -10.15
CA ASN A 28 10.22 0.10 -10.27
C ASN A 28 9.04 0.79 -9.55
N GLN A 29 9.27 1.26 -8.33
CA GLN A 29 8.25 2.01 -7.59
C GLN A 29 7.84 3.30 -8.31
N GLY A 30 8.82 3.98 -8.93
CA GLY A 30 8.58 5.15 -9.78
C GLY A 30 7.69 4.83 -10.98
N VAL A 31 7.98 3.75 -11.71
CA VAL A 31 7.20 3.28 -12.88
C VAL A 31 5.74 3.04 -12.49
N VAL A 32 5.50 2.26 -11.42
CA VAL A 32 4.14 1.93 -10.95
C VAL A 32 3.40 3.20 -10.47
N SER A 33 4.09 4.10 -9.76
CA SER A 33 3.49 5.34 -9.28
C SER A 33 3.11 6.29 -10.42
N VAL A 34 3.98 6.45 -11.41
CA VAL A 34 3.72 7.28 -12.60
C VAL A 34 2.55 6.71 -13.43
N ALA A 35 2.52 5.37 -13.61
CA ALA A 35 1.43 4.73 -14.34
C ALA A 35 0.07 4.92 -13.61
N GLY A 36 0.04 4.73 -12.29
CA GLY A 36 -1.17 4.96 -11.48
C GLY A 36 -1.62 6.43 -11.51
N PHE A 37 -0.68 7.37 -11.38
CA PHE A 37 -0.96 8.80 -11.49
C PHE A 37 -1.51 9.17 -12.87
N ALA A 38 -0.86 8.73 -13.95
CA ALA A 38 -1.30 8.98 -15.32
C ALA A 38 -2.70 8.38 -15.58
N THR A 39 -2.96 7.18 -15.08
CA THR A 39 -4.29 6.55 -15.16
C THR A 39 -5.36 7.42 -14.49
N SER A 40 -5.12 7.88 -13.26
CA SER A 40 -6.05 8.75 -12.55
C SER A 40 -6.29 10.07 -13.29
N VAL A 41 -5.25 10.66 -13.87
CA VAL A 41 -5.38 11.91 -14.67
C VAL A 41 -6.17 11.67 -15.95
N LEU A 42 -5.89 10.59 -16.69
CA LEU A 42 -6.61 10.28 -17.93
C LEU A 42 -8.10 10.08 -17.68
N ILE A 43 -8.47 9.32 -16.64
CA ILE A 43 -9.87 9.08 -16.30
C ILE A 43 -10.52 10.36 -15.77
N GLY A 44 -9.86 11.09 -14.88
CA GLY A 44 -10.38 12.31 -14.28
C GLY A 44 -10.66 13.41 -15.29
N ARG A 45 -9.95 13.40 -16.43
CA ARG A 45 -10.23 14.33 -17.56
C ARG A 45 -11.52 14.03 -18.29
N LEU A 46 -12.06 12.82 -18.21
CA LEU A 46 -13.35 12.50 -18.81
C LEU A 46 -14.49 13.10 -17.99
N ALA A 47 -14.56 12.65 -16.73
CA ALA A 47 -15.55 13.13 -15.78
C ALA A 47 -15.10 12.81 -14.34
N PRO A 48 -15.45 13.64 -13.34
CA PRO A 48 -15.18 13.31 -11.93
C PRO A 48 -15.83 12.00 -11.49
N SER A 49 -17.04 11.69 -11.96
CA SER A 49 -17.77 10.45 -11.67
C SER A 49 -16.99 9.20 -12.09
N GLU A 50 -16.39 9.20 -13.29
CA GLU A 50 -15.58 8.08 -13.79
C GLU A 50 -14.33 7.84 -12.92
N LEU A 51 -13.68 8.91 -12.47
CA LEU A 51 -12.57 8.82 -11.52
C LEU A 51 -13.03 8.27 -10.16
N GLY A 52 -14.21 8.68 -9.70
CA GLY A 52 -14.82 8.17 -8.47
C GLY A 52 -15.09 6.66 -8.56
N VAL A 53 -15.70 6.20 -9.64
CA VAL A 53 -15.97 4.79 -9.93
C VAL A 53 -14.66 3.98 -9.94
N TYR A 54 -13.63 4.48 -10.63
CA TYR A 54 -12.31 3.86 -10.63
C TYR A 54 -11.69 3.79 -9.23
N TYR A 55 -11.80 4.87 -8.45
CA TYR A 55 -11.20 4.96 -7.12
C TYR A 55 -11.84 3.97 -6.12
N ILE A 56 -13.14 3.73 -6.22
CA ILE A 56 -13.84 2.69 -5.46
C ILE A 56 -13.28 1.31 -5.80
N GLY A 57 -13.18 0.98 -7.08
CA GLY A 57 -12.57 -0.27 -7.52
C GLY A 57 -11.12 -0.42 -7.04
N LEU A 58 -10.33 0.67 -7.09
CA LEU A 58 -8.95 0.69 -6.60
C LEU A 58 -8.89 0.41 -5.10
N SER A 59 -9.78 0.98 -4.29
CA SER A 59 -9.83 0.74 -2.84
C SER A 59 -10.11 -0.74 -2.52
N LEU A 60 -11.00 -1.39 -3.27
CA LEU A 60 -11.30 -2.82 -3.16
C LEU A 60 -10.08 -3.69 -3.49
N VAL A 61 -9.39 -3.38 -4.60
CA VAL A 61 -8.17 -4.09 -5.01
C VAL A 61 -7.08 -3.96 -3.96
N LEU A 62 -6.83 -2.74 -3.46
CA LEU A 62 -5.81 -2.49 -2.45
C LEU A 62 -6.12 -3.19 -1.13
N PHE A 63 -7.39 -3.22 -0.73
CA PHE A 63 -7.85 -3.95 0.45
C PHE A 63 -7.59 -5.46 0.32
N ALA A 64 -8.06 -6.08 -0.76
CA ALA A 64 -7.84 -7.50 -1.03
C ALA A 64 -6.34 -7.85 -1.13
N ARG A 65 -5.55 -7.02 -1.82
CA ARG A 65 -4.09 -7.16 -1.93
C ARG A 65 -3.40 -7.16 -0.56
N GLY A 66 -3.81 -6.26 0.36
CA GLY A 66 -3.26 -6.19 1.70
C GLY A 66 -3.47 -7.50 2.47
N PHE A 67 -4.65 -8.12 2.38
CA PHE A 67 -4.92 -9.42 3.00
C PHE A 67 -4.14 -10.57 2.35
N GLN A 68 -4.10 -10.61 1.02
CA GLN A 68 -3.29 -11.59 0.28
C GLN A 68 -1.83 -11.53 0.71
N GLN A 69 -1.28 -10.33 0.83
CA GLN A 69 0.11 -10.14 1.24
C GLN A 69 0.38 -10.79 2.60
N GLN A 70 -0.51 -10.60 3.56
CA GLN A 70 -0.33 -11.14 4.92
C GLN A 70 -0.60 -12.65 5.00
N LEU A 71 -1.53 -13.17 4.22
CA LEU A 71 -1.90 -14.59 4.25
C LEU A 71 -1.00 -15.47 3.41
N VAL A 72 -0.55 -14.99 2.26
CA VAL A 72 0.13 -15.81 1.24
C VAL A 72 1.57 -15.35 1.02
N SER A 73 1.77 -14.06 0.66
CA SER A 73 3.05 -13.59 0.16
C SER A 73 4.11 -13.46 1.27
N THR A 74 3.75 -12.91 2.43
CA THR A 74 4.68 -12.75 3.55
C THR A 74 5.09 -14.10 4.15
N PRO A 75 4.17 -15.05 4.45
CA PRO A 75 4.57 -16.40 4.84
C PRO A 75 5.47 -17.07 3.81
N TYR A 76 5.16 -16.95 2.52
CA TYR A 76 5.99 -17.50 1.45
C TYR A 76 7.43 -16.98 1.54
N ALA A 77 7.63 -15.67 1.62
CA ALA A 77 8.96 -15.06 1.69
C ALA A 77 9.74 -15.48 2.94
N ILE A 78 9.06 -15.63 4.10
CA ILE A 78 9.71 -16.03 5.36
C ILE A 78 10.10 -17.50 5.35
N TYR A 79 9.21 -18.39 4.91
CA TYR A 79 9.43 -19.82 4.99
C TYR A 79 10.16 -20.40 3.79
N LEU A 80 10.28 -19.67 2.68
CA LEU A 80 11.07 -20.06 1.50
C LEU A 80 12.49 -20.51 1.88
N HIS A 81 13.20 -19.71 2.65
CA HIS A 81 14.59 -19.95 3.04
C HIS A 81 14.76 -21.03 4.11
N ARG A 82 13.66 -21.57 4.65
CA ARG A 82 13.64 -22.68 5.60
C ARG A 82 13.33 -24.03 4.95
N GLN A 83 13.02 -24.02 3.65
CA GLN A 83 12.78 -25.24 2.88
C GLN A 83 14.08 -25.73 2.25
N GLU A 84 14.26 -27.03 2.22
CA GLU A 84 15.27 -27.67 1.39
C GLU A 84 14.93 -27.52 -0.10
N GLU A 85 15.93 -27.42 -0.96
CA GLU A 85 15.73 -27.16 -2.40
C GLU A 85 14.79 -28.19 -3.07
N GLU A 86 14.90 -29.47 -2.66
CA GLU A 86 14.04 -30.55 -3.18
C GLU A 86 12.56 -30.36 -2.83
N ASN A 87 12.28 -29.71 -1.70
CA ASN A 87 10.94 -29.48 -1.18
C ASN A 87 10.30 -28.19 -1.70
N LEU A 88 11.08 -27.27 -2.28
CA LEU A 88 10.60 -25.98 -2.78
C LEU A 88 9.45 -26.09 -3.80
N PRO A 89 9.49 -26.99 -4.81
CA PRO A 89 8.38 -27.14 -5.76
C PRO A 89 7.06 -27.55 -5.09
N ALA A 90 7.15 -28.38 -4.02
CA ALA A 90 5.98 -28.83 -3.27
C ALA A 90 5.42 -27.69 -2.38
N TYR A 91 6.28 -26.93 -1.73
CA TYR A 91 5.88 -25.75 -0.94
C TYR A 91 5.24 -24.66 -1.81
N ARG A 92 5.79 -24.39 -3.00
CA ARG A 92 5.17 -23.52 -4.01
C ARG A 92 3.76 -23.99 -4.38
N GLY A 93 3.57 -25.31 -4.56
CA GLY A 93 2.26 -25.91 -4.80
C GLY A 93 1.27 -25.67 -3.67
N SER A 94 1.70 -25.80 -2.41
CA SER A 94 0.88 -25.50 -1.23
C SER A 94 0.48 -24.03 -1.16
N CYS A 95 1.41 -23.10 -1.43
CA CYS A 95 1.13 -21.67 -1.48
C CYS A 95 0.17 -21.28 -2.61
N LEU A 96 0.25 -21.95 -3.78
CA LEU A 96 -0.73 -21.75 -4.86
C LEU A 96 -2.12 -22.21 -4.47
N VAL A 97 -2.26 -23.36 -3.80
CA VAL A 97 -3.58 -23.79 -3.28
C VAL A 97 -4.14 -22.75 -2.30
N GLN A 98 -3.30 -22.21 -1.42
CA GLN A 98 -3.71 -21.14 -0.51
C GLN A 98 -4.14 -19.88 -1.27
N GLN A 99 -3.39 -19.50 -2.31
CA GLN A 99 -3.74 -18.39 -3.19
C GLN A 99 -5.10 -18.61 -3.86
N PHE A 100 -5.35 -19.81 -4.42
CA PHE A 100 -6.65 -20.11 -5.03
C PHE A 100 -7.78 -20.05 -4.02
N GLY A 101 -7.60 -20.55 -2.80
CA GLY A 101 -8.57 -20.40 -1.71
C GLY A 101 -8.86 -18.93 -1.40
N PHE A 102 -7.82 -18.09 -1.37
CA PHE A 102 -7.97 -16.65 -1.17
C PHE A 102 -8.71 -15.99 -2.35
N LEU A 103 -8.39 -16.35 -3.60
CA LEU A 103 -9.07 -15.81 -4.78
C LEU A 103 -10.58 -16.10 -4.73
N ILE A 104 -10.98 -17.30 -4.33
CA ILE A 104 -12.40 -17.66 -4.18
C ILE A 104 -13.07 -16.76 -3.15
N ILE A 105 -12.45 -16.55 -1.99
CA ILE A 105 -12.98 -15.68 -0.93
C ILE A 105 -13.08 -14.23 -1.39
N ALA A 106 -12.04 -13.70 -2.03
CA ALA A 106 -12.02 -12.33 -2.55
C ALA A 106 -13.07 -12.11 -3.65
N SER A 107 -13.22 -13.08 -4.58
CA SER A 107 -14.23 -13.02 -5.63
C SER A 107 -15.64 -13.16 -5.08
N ALA A 108 -15.87 -14.03 -4.09
CA ALA A 108 -17.16 -14.17 -3.41
C ALA A 108 -17.53 -12.87 -2.67
N TYR A 109 -16.57 -12.25 -1.98
CA TYR A 109 -16.77 -10.96 -1.32
C TYR A 109 -17.18 -9.88 -2.33
N LEU A 110 -16.45 -9.76 -3.45
CA LEU A 110 -16.77 -8.79 -4.50
C LEU A 110 -18.12 -9.09 -5.16
N PHE A 111 -18.46 -10.37 -5.36
CA PHE A 111 -19.77 -10.77 -5.87
C PHE A 111 -20.91 -10.33 -4.95
N ILE A 112 -20.72 -10.45 -3.61
CA ILE A 112 -21.69 -9.93 -2.64
C ILE A 112 -21.84 -8.42 -2.78
N GLN A 113 -20.74 -7.66 -3.01
CA GLN A 113 -20.83 -6.22 -3.26
C GLN A 113 -21.62 -5.90 -4.53
N VAL A 114 -21.39 -6.65 -5.61
CA VAL A 114 -22.17 -6.52 -6.87
C VAL A 114 -23.65 -6.75 -6.59
N LEU A 115 -24.01 -7.81 -5.86
CA LEU A 115 -25.39 -8.10 -5.49
C LEU A 115 -26.01 -7.01 -4.61
N ALA A 116 -25.24 -6.47 -3.66
CA ALA A 116 -25.71 -5.42 -2.76
C ALA A 116 -25.99 -4.11 -3.51
N VAL A 117 -25.13 -3.75 -4.48
CA VAL A 117 -25.37 -2.60 -5.36
C VAL A 117 -26.58 -2.85 -6.27
N TYR A 118 -26.67 -4.04 -6.86
CA TYR A 118 -27.81 -4.41 -7.72
C TYR A 118 -29.14 -4.41 -6.96
N ALA A 119 -29.14 -4.86 -5.69
CA ALA A 119 -30.31 -4.85 -4.81
C ALA A 119 -30.67 -3.45 -4.24
N GLY A 120 -29.90 -2.41 -4.59
CA GLY A 120 -30.14 -1.04 -4.14
C GLY A 120 -29.80 -0.77 -2.66
N TRP A 121 -28.99 -1.61 -2.01
CA TRP A 121 -28.64 -1.42 -0.59
C TRP A 121 -27.82 -0.13 -0.34
N PHE A 122 -27.24 0.43 -1.37
CA PHE A 122 -26.43 1.67 -1.31
C PHE A 122 -27.15 2.88 -1.95
N SER A 123 -28.42 2.72 -2.34
CA SER A 123 -29.21 3.82 -2.91
C SER A 123 -29.82 4.66 -1.79
N ASP A 124 -29.29 5.86 -1.59
CA ASP A 124 -29.98 6.92 -0.87
C ASP A 124 -30.58 7.84 -1.96
N ASP A 125 -31.87 8.18 -1.89
CA ASP A 125 -32.60 8.97 -2.91
C ASP A 125 -32.01 10.37 -3.17
N SER A 126 -31.04 10.79 -2.36
CA SER A 126 -30.41 12.11 -2.40
C SER A 126 -29.00 12.15 -3.00
N ALA A 127 -28.32 11.01 -3.18
CA ALA A 127 -26.97 10.93 -3.73
C ALA A 127 -27.01 10.08 -5.01
N GLY A 128 -26.40 10.57 -6.09
CA GLY A 128 -26.41 9.98 -7.44
C GLY A 128 -26.43 8.43 -7.48
N GLN A 129 -26.96 7.87 -8.56
CA GLN A 129 -27.32 6.45 -8.61
C GLN A 129 -26.10 5.53 -8.40
N PRO A 130 -26.11 4.62 -7.41
CA PRO A 130 -25.07 3.59 -7.23
C PRO A 130 -24.94 2.65 -8.43
N SER A 131 -25.93 2.64 -9.33
CA SER A 131 -25.91 1.94 -10.61
C SER A 131 -24.68 2.26 -11.46
N ASP A 132 -24.10 3.47 -11.34
CA ASP A 132 -22.94 3.90 -12.11
C ASP A 132 -21.66 3.10 -11.77
N VAL A 133 -21.58 2.52 -10.56
CA VAL A 133 -20.46 1.72 -10.11
C VAL A 133 -20.57 0.27 -10.55
N LEU A 134 -21.78 -0.22 -10.84
CA LEU A 134 -22.05 -1.63 -11.12
C LEU A 134 -21.24 -2.19 -12.31
N PRO A 135 -21.13 -1.52 -13.46
CA PRO A 135 -20.32 -2.01 -14.57
C PRO A 135 -18.84 -2.20 -14.17
N SER A 136 -18.30 -1.27 -13.40
CA SER A 136 -16.91 -1.34 -12.91
C SER A 136 -16.70 -2.52 -11.97
N LEU A 137 -17.64 -2.78 -11.06
CA LEU A 137 -17.57 -3.92 -10.13
C LEU A 137 -17.69 -5.26 -10.87
N ILE A 138 -18.53 -5.36 -11.91
CA ILE A 138 -18.66 -6.58 -12.73
C ILE A 138 -17.35 -6.86 -13.48
N VAL A 139 -16.76 -5.85 -14.11
CA VAL A 139 -15.46 -5.98 -14.79
C VAL A 139 -14.37 -6.36 -13.79
N LEU A 140 -14.37 -5.72 -12.64
CA LEU A 140 -13.42 -6.00 -11.59
C LEU A 140 -13.58 -7.43 -11.05
N LEU A 141 -14.80 -7.98 -10.95
CA LEU A 141 -15.05 -9.36 -10.55
C LEU A 141 -14.34 -10.36 -11.47
N VAL A 142 -14.28 -10.07 -12.77
CA VAL A 142 -13.58 -10.88 -13.76
C VAL A 142 -12.06 -10.75 -13.62
N PHE A 143 -11.54 -9.53 -13.43
CA PHE A 143 -10.11 -9.28 -13.44
C PHE A 143 -9.43 -9.28 -12.06
N MET A 144 -10.18 -9.20 -10.96
CA MET A 144 -9.64 -9.27 -9.59
C MET A 144 -8.71 -10.49 -9.37
N PRO A 145 -9.07 -11.71 -9.79
CA PRO A 145 -8.17 -12.86 -9.67
C PRO A 145 -6.83 -12.64 -10.37
N VAL A 146 -6.84 -12.01 -11.55
CA VAL A 146 -5.63 -11.74 -12.34
C VAL A 146 -4.74 -10.71 -11.64
N LEU A 147 -5.35 -9.64 -11.09
CA LEU A 147 -4.65 -8.61 -10.35
C LEU A 147 -3.97 -9.18 -9.09
N LEU A 148 -4.65 -10.08 -8.39
CA LEU A 148 -4.11 -10.75 -7.21
C LEU A 148 -3.03 -11.78 -7.57
N VAL A 149 -3.14 -12.48 -8.71
CA VAL A 149 -2.05 -13.34 -9.23
C VAL A 149 -0.82 -12.50 -9.60
N ARG A 150 -1.01 -11.32 -10.20
CA ARG A 150 0.10 -10.37 -10.44
C ARG A 150 0.86 -10.07 -9.16
N GLU A 151 0.16 -9.76 -8.08
CA GLU A 151 0.82 -9.46 -6.79
C GLU A 151 1.57 -10.68 -6.24
N LEU A 152 1.01 -11.90 -6.38
CA LEU A 152 1.72 -13.11 -5.99
C LEU A 152 3.03 -13.28 -6.78
N VAL A 153 3.00 -13.08 -8.11
CA VAL A 153 4.19 -13.17 -8.97
C VAL A 153 5.24 -12.14 -8.57
N ARG A 154 4.82 -10.88 -8.32
CA ARG A 154 5.74 -9.84 -7.85
C ARG A 154 6.44 -10.23 -6.53
N HIS A 155 5.66 -10.68 -5.55
CA HIS A 155 6.21 -11.10 -4.27
C HIS A 155 7.08 -12.36 -4.39
N TYR A 156 6.73 -13.25 -5.31
CA TYR A 156 7.56 -14.42 -5.64
C TYR A 156 8.95 -13.96 -6.15
N CYS A 157 8.99 -13.07 -7.14
CA CYS A 157 10.24 -12.54 -7.67
C CYS A 157 11.06 -11.79 -6.61
N PHE A 158 10.42 -10.96 -5.78
CA PHE A 158 11.09 -10.28 -4.67
C PHE A 158 11.71 -11.27 -3.66
N ALA A 159 10.98 -12.34 -3.31
CA ALA A 159 11.47 -13.36 -2.38
C ALA A 159 12.70 -14.11 -2.93
N HIS A 160 12.85 -14.18 -4.26
CA HIS A 160 14.00 -14.77 -4.93
C HIS A 160 15.07 -13.75 -5.34
N SER A 161 14.95 -12.48 -4.93
CA SER A 161 15.85 -11.38 -5.32
C SER A 161 15.90 -11.13 -6.84
N GLU A 162 14.85 -11.49 -7.56
CA GLU A 162 14.70 -11.26 -9.01
C GLU A 162 14.11 -9.86 -9.29
N ASN A 163 14.76 -8.81 -8.78
CA ASN A 163 14.27 -7.43 -8.88
C ASN A 163 14.11 -6.93 -10.32
N THR A 164 14.95 -7.39 -11.24
CA THR A 164 14.87 -7.07 -12.67
C THR A 164 13.64 -7.70 -13.34
N SER A 165 13.26 -8.91 -12.93
CA SER A 165 12.02 -9.56 -13.41
C SER A 165 10.80 -8.77 -12.96
N VAL A 166 10.77 -8.29 -11.72
CA VAL A 166 9.68 -7.43 -11.21
C VAL A 166 9.57 -6.14 -12.03
N LEU A 167 10.72 -5.47 -12.26
CA LEU A 167 10.76 -4.25 -13.08
C LEU A 167 10.25 -4.52 -14.50
N GLY A 168 10.66 -5.63 -15.11
CA GLY A 168 10.22 -6.01 -16.46
C GLY A 168 8.70 -6.21 -16.54
N ILE A 169 8.12 -6.93 -15.56
CA ILE A 169 6.66 -7.17 -15.47
C ILE A 169 5.92 -5.85 -15.27
N ASP A 170 6.32 -5.04 -14.28
CA ASP A 170 5.63 -3.80 -13.94
C ASP A 170 5.77 -2.75 -15.04
N LEU A 171 6.91 -2.66 -15.72
CA LEU A 171 7.10 -1.79 -16.88
C LEU A 171 6.21 -2.21 -18.06
N ALA A 172 6.17 -3.52 -18.37
CA ALA A 172 5.32 -4.03 -19.44
C ALA A 172 3.84 -3.75 -19.15
N ILE A 173 3.37 -4.02 -17.92
CA ILE A 173 2.00 -3.71 -17.50
C ILE A 173 1.73 -2.22 -17.63
N SER A 174 2.63 -1.35 -17.13
CA SER A 174 2.44 0.10 -17.16
C SER A 174 2.35 0.64 -18.59
N VAL A 175 3.23 0.17 -19.48
CA VAL A 175 3.21 0.59 -20.89
C VAL A 175 1.94 0.11 -21.59
N LEU A 176 1.60 -1.19 -21.47
CA LEU A 176 0.40 -1.76 -22.11
C LEU A 176 -0.88 -1.09 -21.58
N GLN A 177 -0.96 -0.84 -20.26
CA GLN A 177 -2.07 -0.15 -19.63
C GLN A 177 -2.23 1.26 -20.19
N ILE A 178 -1.18 2.08 -20.21
CA ILE A 178 -1.27 3.46 -20.71
C ILE A 178 -1.61 3.48 -22.21
N VAL A 179 -1.01 2.62 -23.01
CA VAL A 179 -1.35 2.50 -24.45
C VAL A 179 -2.81 2.13 -24.63
N ALA A 180 -3.30 1.13 -23.88
CA ALA A 180 -4.71 0.73 -23.94
C ALA A 180 -5.66 1.88 -23.53
N LEU A 181 -5.33 2.63 -22.47
CA LEU A 181 -6.14 3.77 -22.02
C LEU A 181 -6.17 4.90 -23.07
N LEU A 182 -5.05 5.19 -23.71
CA LEU A 182 -5.00 6.17 -24.80
C LEU A 182 -5.81 5.71 -26.02
N CYS A 183 -5.74 4.43 -26.39
CA CYS A 183 -6.59 3.86 -27.43
C CYS A 183 -8.08 3.94 -27.06
N PHE A 184 -8.45 3.58 -25.83
CA PHE A 184 -9.83 3.67 -25.36
C PHE A 184 -10.33 5.12 -25.35
N GLY A 185 -9.46 6.09 -24.99
CA GLY A 185 -9.77 7.51 -25.10
C GLY A 185 -9.97 7.96 -26.54
N TYR A 186 -9.13 7.51 -27.47
CA TYR A 186 -9.26 7.83 -28.89
C TYR A 186 -10.56 7.28 -29.51
N PHE A 187 -10.99 6.09 -29.09
CA PHE A 187 -12.25 5.48 -29.56
C PHE A 187 -13.47 5.88 -28.73
N GLU A 188 -13.33 6.81 -27.79
CA GLU A 188 -14.41 7.31 -26.92
C GLU A 188 -15.10 6.23 -26.06
N ILE A 189 -14.39 5.13 -25.77
CA ILE A 189 -14.91 4.03 -24.94
C ILE A 189 -14.24 3.99 -23.54
N LEU A 190 -13.43 5.01 -23.21
CA LEU A 190 -12.77 5.09 -21.92
C LEU A 190 -13.80 5.42 -20.82
N SER A 191 -13.80 4.62 -19.76
CA SER A 191 -14.68 4.77 -18.59
C SER A 191 -14.01 4.16 -17.35
N GLY A 192 -14.53 4.40 -16.15
CA GLY A 192 -14.04 3.78 -14.93
C GLY A 192 -14.08 2.24 -14.95
N ALA A 193 -14.98 1.65 -15.74
CA ALA A 193 -15.05 0.20 -15.93
C ALA A 193 -13.99 -0.31 -16.93
N THR A 194 -13.84 0.35 -18.09
CA THR A 194 -12.91 -0.10 -19.13
C THR A 194 -11.44 0.02 -18.71
N VAL A 195 -11.13 0.87 -17.75
CA VAL A 195 -9.79 0.93 -17.12
C VAL A 195 -9.40 -0.42 -16.53
N TRP A 196 -10.32 -1.11 -15.84
CA TRP A 196 -10.04 -2.43 -15.28
C TRP A 196 -9.81 -3.49 -16.35
N VAL A 197 -10.47 -3.35 -17.51
CA VAL A 197 -10.20 -4.19 -18.69
C VAL A 197 -8.77 -3.96 -19.18
N ALA A 198 -8.35 -2.70 -19.35
CA ALA A 198 -7.00 -2.36 -19.79
C ALA A 198 -5.94 -2.91 -18.85
N ILE A 199 -6.09 -2.68 -17.53
CA ILE A 199 -5.17 -3.19 -16.50
C ILE A 199 -5.16 -4.72 -16.49
N GLY A 200 -6.35 -5.34 -16.53
CA GLY A 200 -6.50 -6.78 -16.49
C GLY A 200 -5.83 -7.48 -17.67
N ILE A 201 -6.06 -7.00 -18.90
CA ILE A 201 -5.43 -7.52 -20.11
C ILE A 201 -3.90 -7.34 -20.04
N ALA A 202 -3.43 -6.17 -19.65
CA ALA A 202 -2.00 -5.90 -19.47
C ALA A 202 -1.36 -6.87 -18.48
N CYS A 203 -2.05 -7.18 -17.37
CA CYS A 203 -1.59 -8.17 -16.40
C CYS A 203 -1.57 -9.59 -16.98
N VAL A 204 -2.62 -10.02 -17.67
CA VAL A 204 -2.67 -11.37 -18.29
C VAL A 204 -1.50 -11.57 -19.26
N LEU A 205 -1.27 -10.59 -20.15
CA LEU A 205 -0.21 -10.68 -21.15
C LEU A 205 1.17 -10.70 -20.50
N SER A 206 1.44 -9.80 -19.56
CA SER A 206 2.76 -9.67 -18.92
C SER A 206 3.08 -10.87 -18.02
N ILE A 207 2.11 -11.33 -17.21
CA ILE A 207 2.27 -12.50 -16.35
C ILE A 207 2.40 -13.76 -17.18
N GLY A 208 1.57 -13.91 -18.24
CA GLY A 208 1.63 -15.02 -19.17
C GLY A 208 2.99 -15.16 -19.81
N PHE A 209 3.52 -14.05 -20.36
CA PHE A 209 4.87 -14.01 -20.94
C PHE A 209 5.95 -14.41 -19.91
N TRP A 210 5.90 -13.82 -18.72
CA TRP A 210 6.85 -14.12 -17.64
C TRP A 210 6.78 -15.62 -17.27
N TYR A 211 5.58 -16.16 -17.09
CA TYR A 211 5.39 -17.56 -16.70
C TYR A 211 5.91 -18.54 -17.75
N PHE A 212 5.64 -18.28 -19.04
CA PHE A 212 6.18 -19.10 -20.13
C PHE A 212 7.71 -19.07 -20.20
N ARG A 213 8.33 -17.94 -19.86
CA ARG A 213 9.79 -17.77 -20.00
C ARG A 213 10.57 -18.13 -18.74
N TYR A 214 10.01 -17.87 -17.58
CA TYR A 214 10.71 -17.95 -16.28
C TYR A 214 9.90 -18.69 -15.21
N GLY A 215 8.77 -19.28 -15.56
CA GLY A 215 7.85 -19.89 -14.59
C GLY A 215 8.53 -20.95 -13.72
N PRO A 216 8.29 -20.90 -12.39
CA PRO A 216 8.91 -21.84 -11.47
C PRO A 216 8.33 -23.25 -11.61
N LYS A 217 9.15 -24.24 -11.29
CA LYS A 217 8.66 -25.62 -11.15
C LYS A 217 7.74 -25.71 -9.93
N ILE A 218 6.54 -26.22 -10.15
CA ILE A 218 5.49 -26.37 -9.13
C ILE A 218 5.08 -27.85 -9.09
N LYS A 219 4.98 -28.42 -7.89
CA LYS A 219 4.47 -29.78 -7.66
C LYS A 219 3.38 -29.73 -6.61
N LEU A 220 2.24 -30.35 -6.90
CA LEU A 220 1.17 -30.49 -5.92
C LEU A 220 1.35 -31.79 -5.14
N VAL A 221 1.77 -31.68 -3.86
CA VAL A 221 1.98 -32.82 -2.98
C VAL A 221 0.95 -32.80 -1.87
N ARG A 222 -0.11 -33.63 -2.01
CA ARG A 222 -1.27 -33.63 -1.10
C ARG A 222 -0.90 -33.82 0.37
N LYS A 223 0.12 -34.60 0.68
CA LYS A 223 0.58 -34.83 2.07
C LYS A 223 1.16 -33.58 2.74
N ARG A 224 1.71 -32.64 1.95
CA ARG A 224 2.31 -31.40 2.46
C ARG A 224 1.31 -30.25 2.57
N LEU A 225 0.19 -30.29 1.86
CA LEU A 225 -0.79 -29.18 1.85
C LEU A 225 -1.22 -28.77 3.25
N LYS A 226 -1.70 -29.72 4.07
CA LYS A 226 -2.24 -29.42 5.40
C LYS A 226 -1.17 -28.87 6.36
N PRO A 227 0.04 -29.43 6.48
CA PRO A 227 1.12 -28.86 7.28
C PRO A 227 1.53 -27.47 6.84
N ASP A 228 1.78 -27.25 5.54
CA ASP A 228 2.23 -25.97 4.99
C ASP A 228 1.16 -24.88 5.19
N LEU A 229 -0.12 -25.19 4.91
CA LEU A 229 -1.23 -24.27 5.13
C LEU A 229 -1.40 -23.91 6.61
N LYS A 230 -1.25 -24.88 7.52
CA LYS A 230 -1.30 -24.64 8.97
C LYS A 230 -0.15 -23.74 9.41
N GLN A 231 1.04 -23.94 8.89
CA GLN A 231 2.20 -23.10 9.19
C GLN A 231 2.00 -21.67 8.71
N ASN A 232 1.59 -21.47 7.46
CA ASN A 232 1.31 -20.17 6.89
C ASN A 232 0.18 -19.45 7.64
N TRP A 233 -0.90 -20.16 8.01
CA TRP A 233 -2.00 -19.60 8.78
C TRP A 233 -1.60 -19.21 10.20
N SER A 234 -0.72 -19.97 10.86
CA SER A 234 -0.28 -19.65 12.22
C SER A 234 0.40 -18.27 12.31
N PHE A 235 1.13 -17.90 11.26
CA PHE A 235 1.72 -16.57 11.09
C PHE A 235 0.69 -15.56 10.56
N GLY A 236 0.01 -15.90 9.47
CA GLY A 236 -0.86 -15.01 8.70
C GLY A 236 -2.05 -14.47 9.50
N LYS A 237 -2.65 -15.25 10.41
CA LYS A 237 -3.81 -14.82 11.20
C LYS A 237 -3.56 -13.56 12.03
N TRP A 238 -2.38 -13.41 12.63
CA TRP A 238 -2.01 -12.22 13.40
C TRP A 238 -1.67 -11.04 12.49
N ALA A 239 -0.97 -11.30 11.40
CA ALA A 239 -0.62 -10.28 10.42
C ALA A 239 -1.88 -9.70 9.74
N VAL A 240 -2.87 -10.56 9.43
CA VAL A 240 -4.18 -10.16 8.90
C VAL A 240 -4.94 -9.27 9.87
N SER A 241 -4.92 -9.58 11.17
CA SER A 241 -5.58 -8.74 12.17
C SER A 241 -5.02 -7.31 12.18
N GLY A 242 -3.68 -7.19 12.12
CA GLY A 242 -3.03 -5.88 11.98
C GLY A 242 -3.36 -5.18 10.66
N GLN A 243 -3.37 -5.92 9.55
CA GLN A 243 -3.75 -5.40 8.23
C GLN A 243 -5.21 -4.90 8.22
N PHE A 244 -6.12 -5.64 8.82
CA PHE A 244 -7.52 -5.25 8.92
C PHE A 244 -7.67 -3.91 9.64
N VAL A 245 -7.09 -3.78 10.83
CA VAL A 245 -7.13 -2.54 11.62
C VAL A 245 -6.54 -1.36 10.85
N GLY A 246 -5.38 -1.56 10.21
CA GLY A 246 -4.68 -0.49 9.49
C GLY A 246 -5.32 -0.07 8.17
N SER A 247 -6.01 -0.99 7.46
CA SER A 247 -6.55 -0.71 6.12
C SER A 247 -8.04 -0.42 6.08
N LEU A 248 -8.80 -0.81 7.13
CA LEU A 248 -10.24 -0.64 7.16
C LEU A 248 -10.71 0.81 6.97
N PRO A 249 -10.10 1.83 7.61
CA PRO A 249 -10.49 3.22 7.37
C PRO A 249 -10.32 3.66 5.92
N ASN A 250 -9.19 3.27 5.30
CA ASN A 250 -8.90 3.63 3.91
C ASN A 250 -9.85 2.98 2.90
N TYR A 251 -10.41 1.82 3.24
CA TYR A 251 -11.41 1.13 2.45
C TYR A 251 -12.82 1.71 2.67
N LEU A 252 -13.20 1.95 3.92
CA LEU A 252 -14.54 2.46 4.23
C LEU A 252 -14.74 3.91 3.78
N LEU A 253 -13.72 4.75 3.82
CA LEU A 253 -13.83 6.16 3.47
C LEU A 253 -14.38 6.40 2.05
N PRO A 254 -13.86 5.76 0.97
CA PRO A 254 -14.43 5.88 -0.37
C PRO A 254 -15.87 5.37 -0.47
N MET A 255 -16.19 4.31 0.25
CA MET A 255 -17.54 3.75 0.27
C MET A 255 -18.55 4.68 0.95
N LEU A 256 -18.20 5.23 2.12
CA LEU A 256 -19.03 6.20 2.84
C LEU A 256 -19.20 7.49 2.02
N LEU A 257 -18.16 7.90 1.31
CA LEU A 257 -18.20 9.07 0.44
C LEU A 257 -19.13 8.83 -0.77
N LEU A 258 -19.03 7.65 -1.40
CA LEU A 258 -19.95 7.25 -2.47
C LEU A 258 -21.41 7.33 -2.02
N MET A 259 -21.71 6.80 -0.83
CA MET A 259 -23.08 6.80 -0.26
C MET A 259 -23.59 8.22 0.06
N ALA A 260 -22.68 9.14 0.45
CA ALA A 260 -23.08 10.48 0.88
C ALA A 260 -23.16 11.51 -0.24
N VAL A 261 -22.25 11.44 -1.22
CA VAL A 261 -22.10 12.47 -2.30
C VAL A 261 -21.97 11.87 -3.70
N GLY A 262 -22.21 10.58 -3.85
CA GLY A 262 -22.17 9.88 -5.13
C GLY A 262 -20.77 9.71 -5.73
N ALA A 263 -20.74 9.22 -6.98
CA ALA A 263 -19.49 8.94 -7.70
C ALA A 263 -18.71 10.23 -8.04
N GLU A 264 -19.41 11.33 -8.33
CA GLU A 264 -18.78 12.61 -8.66
C GLU A 264 -17.99 13.18 -7.47
N GLY A 265 -18.61 13.26 -6.28
CA GLY A 265 -17.95 13.74 -5.07
C GLY A 265 -16.76 12.83 -4.69
N THR A 266 -16.92 11.51 -4.87
CA THR A 266 -15.81 10.55 -4.67
C THR A 266 -14.68 10.81 -5.65
N GLY A 267 -14.98 11.19 -6.90
CA GLY A 267 -13.99 11.57 -7.92
C GLY A 267 -13.22 12.83 -7.57
N PHE A 268 -13.86 13.87 -7.02
CA PHE A 268 -13.18 15.05 -6.52
C PHE A 268 -12.19 14.71 -5.42
N PHE A 269 -12.60 13.87 -4.48
CA PHE A 269 -11.71 13.38 -3.42
C PHE A 269 -10.55 12.57 -3.98
N ALA A 270 -10.81 11.68 -4.95
CA ALA A 270 -9.80 10.85 -5.60
C ALA A 270 -8.75 11.69 -6.34
N ALA A 271 -9.15 12.77 -7.01
CA ALA A 271 -8.22 13.70 -7.66
C ALA A 271 -7.30 14.36 -6.63
N CYS A 272 -7.84 14.84 -5.50
CA CYS A 272 -7.05 15.42 -4.43
C CYS A 272 -6.08 14.40 -3.80
N ILE A 273 -6.55 13.17 -3.52
CA ILE A 273 -5.71 12.08 -3.01
C ILE A 273 -4.61 11.71 -4.00
N THR A 274 -4.88 11.74 -5.30
CA THR A 274 -3.89 11.45 -6.34
C THR A 274 -2.77 12.49 -6.34
N LEU A 275 -3.10 13.78 -6.26
CA LEU A 275 -2.10 14.86 -6.18
C LEU A 275 -1.28 14.81 -4.90
N VAL A 276 -1.95 14.68 -3.76
CA VAL A 276 -1.30 14.62 -2.45
C VAL A 276 -0.52 13.32 -2.30
N GLY A 277 -0.94 12.27 -2.99
CA GLY A 277 -0.33 10.94 -2.99
C GLY A 277 1.12 10.90 -3.54
N VAL A 278 1.55 11.92 -4.27
CA VAL A 278 2.96 12.07 -4.66
C VAL A 278 3.89 12.06 -3.44
N ALA A 279 3.45 12.59 -2.30
CA ALA A 279 4.19 12.53 -1.04
C ALA A 279 4.41 11.10 -0.52
N ASN A 280 3.59 10.12 -0.93
CA ASN A 280 3.73 8.73 -0.50
C ASN A 280 5.04 8.10 -0.98
N ILE A 281 5.58 8.53 -2.11
CA ILE A 281 6.90 8.06 -2.62
C ILE A 281 7.97 8.41 -1.58
N PHE A 282 7.92 9.63 -1.05
CA PHE A 282 8.84 10.09 -0.01
C PHE A 282 8.62 9.34 1.31
N ASN A 283 7.37 9.21 1.75
CA ASN A 283 7.03 8.50 2.99
C ASN A 283 7.51 7.04 2.97
N THR A 284 7.26 6.32 1.86
CA THR A 284 7.67 4.91 1.71
C THR A 284 9.20 4.77 1.66
N GLY A 285 9.88 5.63 0.90
CA GLY A 285 11.34 5.63 0.83
C GLY A 285 11.99 5.86 2.20
N MET A 286 11.43 6.80 2.96
CA MET A 286 11.92 7.14 4.29
C MET A 286 11.69 6.03 5.31
N LEU A 287 10.54 5.35 5.26
CA LEU A 287 10.24 4.20 6.13
C LEU A 287 11.24 3.05 5.91
N ASN A 288 11.54 2.74 4.66
CA ASN A 288 12.49 1.70 4.30
C ASN A 288 13.91 2.01 4.80
N PHE A 289 14.28 3.30 4.83
CA PHE A 289 15.55 3.77 5.38
C PHE A 289 15.56 3.79 6.92
N LEU A 290 14.48 4.32 7.52
CA LEU A 290 14.42 4.57 8.97
C LEU A 290 14.38 3.28 9.78
N THR A 291 13.56 2.30 9.40
CA THR A 291 13.29 1.11 10.22
C THR A 291 14.57 0.33 10.60
N PRO A 292 15.44 -0.08 9.63
CA PRO A 292 16.65 -0.82 9.98
C PRO A 292 17.67 0.06 10.72
N ARG A 293 17.73 1.37 10.40
CA ARG A 293 18.66 2.29 11.02
C ARG A 293 18.28 2.61 12.46
N ALA A 294 16.99 2.77 12.75
CA ALA A 294 16.47 2.99 14.10
C ALA A 294 16.81 1.80 15.02
N ALA A 295 16.59 0.57 14.54
CA ALA A 295 16.95 -0.64 15.28
C ALA A 295 18.46 -0.70 15.57
N LYS A 296 19.31 -0.44 14.56
CA LYS A 296 20.76 -0.41 14.73
C LYS A 296 21.19 0.64 15.75
N VAL A 297 20.72 1.88 15.62
CA VAL A 297 21.08 3.00 16.52
C VAL A 297 20.59 2.74 17.93
N TYR A 298 19.42 2.11 18.09
CA TYR A 298 18.92 1.75 19.42
C TYR A 298 19.84 0.76 20.13
N VAL A 299 20.36 -0.25 19.42
CA VAL A 299 21.29 -1.24 19.97
C VAL A 299 22.68 -0.64 20.26
N THR A 300 23.18 0.27 19.38
CA THR A 300 24.56 0.81 19.50
C THR A 300 24.67 2.05 20.37
N GLU A 301 23.68 2.94 20.33
CA GLU A 301 23.71 4.24 21.02
C GLU A 301 22.59 4.40 22.08
N GLY A 302 21.75 3.37 22.23
CA GLY A 302 20.64 3.36 23.17
C GLY A 302 19.54 4.38 22.85
N LYS A 303 18.75 4.71 23.88
CA LYS A 303 17.60 5.64 23.77
C LYS A 303 17.99 7.04 23.33
N SER A 304 19.15 7.53 23.76
CA SER A 304 19.63 8.88 23.40
C SER A 304 19.99 9.02 21.93
N GLY A 305 20.65 8.01 21.36
CA GLY A 305 20.96 7.93 19.93
C GLY A 305 19.68 7.83 19.09
N LEU A 306 18.75 6.94 19.50
CA LEU A 306 17.45 6.80 18.84
C LEU A 306 16.68 8.11 18.85
N LYS A 307 16.57 8.79 19.99
CA LYS A 307 15.90 10.12 20.10
C LYS A 307 16.48 11.14 19.11
N ARG A 308 17.82 11.22 19.03
CA ARG A 308 18.51 12.14 18.10
C ARG A 308 18.22 11.79 16.64
N LEU A 309 18.22 10.51 16.29
CA LEU A 309 17.86 10.06 14.93
C LEU A 309 16.43 10.44 14.59
N LEU A 310 15.47 10.13 15.47
CA LEU A 310 14.05 10.40 15.23
C LEU A 310 13.77 11.91 15.12
N LEU A 311 14.37 12.76 15.96
CA LEU A 311 14.24 14.21 15.84
C LEU A 311 14.75 14.74 14.50
N ARG A 312 15.86 14.21 13.98
CA ARG A 312 16.33 14.53 12.63
C ARG A 312 15.32 14.11 11.55
N MET A 313 14.73 12.93 11.71
CA MET A 313 13.72 12.45 10.76
C MET A 313 12.46 13.29 10.78
N TYR A 314 11.96 13.71 11.96
CA TYR A 314 10.86 14.67 12.05
C TYR A 314 11.18 15.98 11.31
N GLY A 315 12.41 16.50 11.46
CA GLY A 315 12.87 17.66 10.72
C GLY A 315 12.89 17.47 9.22
N VAL A 316 13.38 16.31 8.73
CA VAL A 316 13.38 15.98 7.30
C VAL A 316 11.96 15.88 6.76
N PHE A 317 11.03 15.23 7.47
CA PHE A 317 9.62 15.16 7.07
C PHE A 317 8.98 16.56 7.06
N LEU A 318 9.25 17.37 8.07
CA LEU A 318 8.73 18.74 8.13
C LEU A 318 9.17 19.57 6.91
N VAL A 319 10.43 19.48 6.52
CA VAL A 319 10.95 20.24 5.38
C VAL A 319 10.44 19.66 4.06
N ALA A 320 10.55 18.36 3.85
CA ALA A 320 10.22 17.75 2.57
C ALA A 320 8.71 17.67 2.32
N VAL A 321 7.95 17.04 3.25
CA VAL A 321 6.49 16.88 3.10
C VAL A 321 5.78 18.20 3.44
N GLY A 322 6.25 18.94 4.44
CA GLY A 322 5.72 20.27 4.76
C GLY A 322 5.95 21.28 3.63
N GLY A 323 7.14 21.30 3.02
CA GLY A 323 7.41 22.10 1.81
C GLY A 323 6.50 21.72 0.65
N PHE A 324 6.29 20.41 0.41
CA PHE A 324 5.35 19.94 -0.58
C PHE A 324 3.89 20.35 -0.25
N ALA A 325 3.49 20.29 1.02
CA ALA A 325 2.18 20.74 1.45
C ALA A 325 1.98 22.25 1.20
N ILE A 326 3.00 23.08 1.44
CA ILE A 326 2.97 24.51 1.11
C ILE A 326 2.80 24.73 -0.41
N LEU A 327 3.54 23.96 -1.24
CA LEU A 327 3.38 24.03 -2.70
C LEU A 327 1.96 23.66 -3.12
N LEU A 328 1.36 22.61 -2.55
CA LEU A 328 -0.02 22.26 -2.84
C LEU A 328 -1.02 23.30 -2.31
N THR A 329 -0.72 23.96 -1.20
CA THR A 329 -1.55 25.05 -0.70
C THR A 329 -1.58 26.24 -1.66
N ILE A 330 -0.47 26.54 -2.34
CA ILE A 330 -0.36 27.67 -3.26
C ILE A 330 -0.89 27.27 -4.66
N PHE A 331 -0.46 26.12 -5.16
CA PHE A 331 -0.68 25.72 -6.55
C PHE A 331 -1.73 24.61 -6.74
N GLY A 332 -2.28 24.06 -5.66
CA GLY A 332 -3.14 22.87 -5.71
C GLY A 332 -4.37 23.06 -6.59
N SER A 333 -5.09 24.17 -6.47
CA SER A 333 -6.25 24.47 -7.31
C SER A 333 -5.86 24.63 -8.78
N TYR A 334 -4.74 25.29 -9.08
CA TYR A 334 -4.22 25.39 -10.44
C TYR A 334 -3.84 24.01 -11.01
N LEU A 335 -3.18 23.18 -10.21
CA LEU A 335 -2.77 21.85 -10.63
C LEU A 335 -3.97 20.92 -10.86
N SER A 336 -5.01 20.97 -9.99
CA SER A 336 -6.19 20.15 -10.17
C SER A 336 -6.91 20.48 -11.49
N VAL A 337 -7.12 21.75 -11.79
CA VAL A 337 -7.75 22.19 -13.03
C VAL A 337 -6.90 21.87 -14.24
N LYS A 338 -5.58 22.10 -14.17
CA LYS A 338 -4.68 21.83 -15.30
C LYS A 338 -4.55 20.33 -15.62
N LEU A 339 -4.55 19.47 -14.61
CA LEU A 339 -4.37 18.03 -14.76
C LEU A 339 -5.68 17.31 -15.04
N PHE A 340 -6.73 17.61 -14.29
CA PHE A 340 -8.00 16.88 -14.36
C PHE A 340 -9.08 17.60 -15.15
N GLY A 341 -8.95 18.91 -15.35
CA GLY A 341 -9.90 19.72 -16.14
C GLY A 341 -10.69 20.73 -15.31
N PRO A 342 -11.51 21.58 -15.98
CA PRO A 342 -12.18 22.72 -15.35
C PRO A 342 -13.20 22.32 -14.26
N ASN A 343 -13.74 21.13 -14.29
CA ASN A 343 -14.71 20.65 -13.30
C ASN A 343 -14.12 20.53 -11.88
N TYR A 344 -12.80 20.54 -11.75
CA TYR A 344 -12.09 20.36 -10.47
C TYR A 344 -11.73 21.70 -9.79
N HIS A 345 -12.54 22.74 -10.02
CA HIS A 345 -12.44 24.00 -9.28
C HIS A 345 -12.92 23.85 -7.83
N GLY A 346 -12.43 24.74 -6.95
CA GLY A 346 -12.92 24.85 -5.57
C GLY A 346 -12.41 23.80 -4.59
N LEU A 347 -11.48 22.91 -4.99
CA LEU A 347 -10.95 21.84 -4.15
C LEU A 347 -9.77 22.26 -3.25
N GLN A 348 -9.50 23.57 -3.14
CA GLN A 348 -8.35 24.09 -2.39
C GLN A 348 -8.36 23.65 -0.92
N THR A 349 -9.50 23.81 -0.24
CA THR A 349 -9.65 23.42 1.17
C THR A 349 -9.36 21.92 1.37
N VAL A 350 -9.94 21.08 0.51
CA VAL A 350 -9.73 19.62 0.54
C VAL A 350 -8.25 19.27 0.39
N MET A 351 -7.56 19.91 -0.56
CA MET A 351 -6.13 19.66 -0.79
C MET A 351 -5.27 20.11 0.37
N ILE A 352 -5.56 21.26 0.98
CA ILE A 352 -4.84 21.76 2.16
C ILE A 352 -4.97 20.76 3.31
N LEU A 353 -6.20 20.32 3.61
CA LEU A 353 -6.46 19.36 4.68
C LEU A 353 -5.72 18.04 4.46
N LEU A 354 -5.78 17.51 3.25
CA LEU A 354 -5.10 16.27 2.89
C LEU A 354 -3.56 16.42 2.89
N ALA A 355 -3.04 17.55 2.45
CA ALA A 355 -1.60 17.82 2.46
C ALA A 355 -1.05 17.91 3.91
N ILE A 356 -1.80 18.57 4.80
CA ILE A 356 -1.47 18.60 6.23
C ILE A 356 -1.57 17.19 6.83
N ALA A 357 -2.59 16.42 6.47
CA ALA A 357 -2.73 15.03 6.92
C ALA A 357 -1.50 14.19 6.55
N LYS A 358 -0.95 14.36 5.33
CA LYS A 358 0.26 13.65 4.90
C LYS A 358 1.50 14.00 5.72
N LEU A 359 1.62 15.23 6.19
CA LEU A 359 2.70 15.61 7.10
C LEU A 359 2.58 14.85 8.43
N PHE A 360 1.37 14.82 9.02
CA PHE A 360 1.14 14.07 10.26
C PHE A 360 1.28 12.54 10.07
N GLU A 361 0.92 11.99 8.92
CA GLU A 361 1.21 10.60 8.58
C GLU A 361 2.73 10.33 8.62
N GLY A 362 3.56 11.21 8.06
CA GLY A 362 5.02 11.11 8.13
C GLY A 362 5.55 11.11 9.56
N PHE A 363 5.00 11.96 10.42
CA PHE A 363 5.33 11.98 11.84
C PHE A 363 4.90 10.68 12.54
N SER A 364 3.70 10.20 12.24
CA SER A 364 3.18 8.92 12.75
C SER A 364 4.08 7.74 12.36
N HIS A 365 4.53 7.69 11.12
CA HIS A 365 5.47 6.68 10.63
C HIS A 365 6.83 6.75 11.33
N THR A 366 7.33 7.96 11.57
CA THR A 366 8.60 8.16 12.31
C THR A 366 8.50 7.63 13.74
N ALA A 367 7.40 7.95 14.45
CA ALA A 367 7.14 7.46 15.80
C ALA A 367 6.97 5.93 15.82
N SER A 368 6.23 5.36 14.86
CA SER A 368 6.06 3.93 14.70
C SER A 368 7.40 3.21 14.50
N GLY A 369 8.30 3.75 13.65
CA GLY A 369 9.65 3.22 13.47
C GLY A 369 10.47 3.20 14.77
N GLY A 370 10.33 4.22 15.61
CA GLY A 370 10.94 4.26 16.94
C GLY A 370 10.37 3.22 17.90
N LEU A 371 9.04 3.04 17.92
CA LEU A 371 8.37 2.00 18.72
C LEU A 371 8.77 0.59 18.29
N PHE A 372 8.90 0.34 16.98
CA PHE A 372 9.40 -0.95 16.45
C PHE A 372 10.84 -1.21 16.85
N ALA A 373 11.71 -0.18 16.79
CA ALA A 373 13.11 -0.31 17.22
C ALA A 373 13.25 -0.66 18.71
N MET A 374 12.30 -0.23 19.54
CA MET A 374 12.21 -0.55 20.98
C MET A 374 11.38 -1.82 21.26
N GLU A 375 10.96 -2.57 20.24
CA GLU A 375 10.12 -3.77 20.34
C GLU A 375 8.75 -3.55 21.01
N LYS A 376 8.25 -2.31 21.02
CA LYS A 376 6.94 -1.94 21.60
C LYS A 376 5.78 -2.14 20.62
N ILE A 377 5.74 -3.31 19.96
CA ILE A 377 4.78 -3.65 18.89
C ILE A 377 3.33 -3.59 19.40
N LYS A 378 3.07 -4.08 20.63
CA LYS A 378 1.72 -4.07 21.21
C LYS A 378 1.18 -2.65 21.41
N ALA A 379 2.04 -1.72 21.82
CA ALA A 379 1.66 -0.32 22.01
C ALA A 379 1.34 0.35 20.66
N ASN A 380 2.15 0.07 19.63
CA ASN A 380 1.90 0.54 18.27
C ASN A 380 0.57 0.00 17.72
N PHE A 381 0.29 -1.30 17.89
CA PHE A 381 -0.99 -1.90 17.51
C PHE A 381 -2.18 -1.29 18.24
N GLY A 382 -2.05 -1.02 19.56
CA GLY A 382 -3.09 -0.32 20.32
C GLY A 382 -3.38 1.08 19.74
N ALA A 383 -2.36 1.80 19.32
CA ALA A 383 -2.54 3.09 18.64
C ALA A 383 -3.26 2.93 17.29
N ASP A 384 -3.00 1.85 16.53
CA ASP A 384 -3.71 1.55 15.27
C ASP A 384 -5.20 1.30 15.51
N VAL A 385 -5.55 0.56 16.56
CA VAL A 385 -6.97 0.31 16.93
C VAL A 385 -7.68 1.62 17.27
N ILE A 386 -7.08 2.47 18.11
CA ILE A 386 -7.66 3.77 18.46
C ILE A 386 -7.80 4.65 17.21
N LEU A 387 -6.78 4.70 16.37
CA LEU A 387 -6.81 5.43 15.11
C LEU A 387 -7.96 4.96 14.21
N MET A 388 -8.13 3.64 14.05
CA MET A 388 -9.23 3.07 13.27
C MET A 388 -10.59 3.52 13.81
N LEU A 389 -10.81 3.41 15.11
CA LEU A 389 -12.08 3.80 15.73
C LEU A 389 -12.36 5.31 15.57
N VAL A 390 -11.36 6.15 15.82
CA VAL A 390 -11.49 7.62 15.66
C VAL A 390 -11.77 7.98 14.21
N THR A 391 -11.06 7.39 13.25
CA THR A 391 -11.25 7.68 11.82
C THR A 391 -12.63 7.24 11.33
N ILE A 392 -13.10 6.05 11.72
CA ILE A 392 -14.44 5.58 11.36
C ILE A 392 -15.51 6.47 11.99
N SER A 393 -15.39 6.82 13.27
CA SER A 393 -16.34 7.71 13.95
C SER A 393 -16.39 9.08 13.29
N ALA A 394 -15.22 9.67 12.97
CA ALA A 394 -15.14 10.94 12.26
C ALA A 394 -15.76 10.85 10.86
N ALA A 395 -15.54 9.75 10.13
CA ALA A 395 -16.13 9.54 8.81
C ALA A 395 -17.66 9.54 8.87
N LEU A 396 -18.23 8.78 9.80
CA LEU A 396 -19.70 8.70 9.98
C LEU A 396 -20.32 10.02 10.37
N LEU A 397 -19.62 10.86 11.14
CA LEU A 397 -20.11 12.16 11.61
C LEU A 397 -19.91 13.27 10.60
N LEU A 398 -18.82 13.27 9.84
CA LEU A 398 -18.41 14.41 9.02
C LEU A 398 -18.73 14.25 7.53
N ILE A 399 -18.74 13.03 6.99
CA ILE A 399 -18.93 12.84 5.55
C ILE A 399 -20.35 13.24 5.13
N LYS A 400 -21.38 12.82 5.87
CA LYS A 400 -22.77 13.13 5.51
C LYS A 400 -23.05 14.64 5.47
N PRO A 401 -22.68 15.47 6.48
CA PRO A 401 -22.95 16.92 6.45
C PRO A 401 -21.99 17.74 5.59
N TYR A 402 -20.72 17.31 5.43
CA TYR A 402 -19.68 18.12 4.77
C TYR A 402 -19.15 17.48 3.47
N GLY A 403 -19.67 16.33 3.05
CA GLY A 403 -19.28 15.68 1.79
C GLY A 403 -17.78 15.46 1.65
N VAL A 404 -17.22 15.94 0.54
CA VAL A 404 -15.79 15.79 0.21
C VAL A 404 -14.87 16.45 1.24
N GLU A 405 -15.25 17.61 1.77
CA GLU A 405 -14.51 18.28 2.86
C GLU A 405 -14.55 17.45 4.13
N GLY A 406 -15.71 16.85 4.45
CA GLY A 406 -15.86 15.94 5.60
C GLY A 406 -14.91 14.75 5.52
N ALA A 407 -14.70 14.17 4.33
CA ALA A 407 -13.72 13.11 4.12
C ALA A 407 -12.27 13.60 4.33
N ALA A 408 -11.95 14.81 3.88
CA ALA A 408 -10.64 15.42 4.10
C ALA A 408 -10.38 15.71 5.59
N TRP A 409 -11.38 16.24 6.32
CA TRP A 409 -11.32 16.43 7.76
C TRP A 409 -11.15 15.10 8.50
N THR A 410 -11.87 14.07 8.09
CA THR A 410 -11.73 12.70 8.64
C THR A 410 -10.30 12.21 8.52
N THR A 411 -9.70 12.38 7.33
CA THR A 411 -8.31 11.97 7.08
C THR A 411 -7.33 12.76 7.95
N LEU A 412 -7.54 14.07 8.09
CA LEU A 412 -6.69 14.93 8.93
C LEU A 412 -6.80 14.55 10.40
N ILE A 413 -8.02 14.39 10.93
CA ILE A 413 -8.25 13.99 12.33
C ILE A 413 -7.56 12.66 12.61
N GLY A 414 -7.73 11.67 11.73
CA GLY A 414 -7.04 10.39 11.85
C GLY A 414 -5.51 10.56 11.90
N ALA A 415 -4.94 11.31 10.97
CA ALA A 415 -3.50 11.54 10.90
C ALA A 415 -2.95 12.26 12.15
N VAL A 416 -3.65 13.30 12.66
CA VAL A 416 -3.26 14.04 13.86
C VAL A 416 -3.34 13.15 15.11
N VAL A 417 -4.44 12.42 15.30
CA VAL A 417 -4.61 11.50 16.43
C VAL A 417 -3.58 10.38 16.37
N GLY A 418 -3.40 9.74 15.21
CA GLY A 418 -2.41 8.69 15.03
C GLY A 418 -0.98 9.16 15.31
N SER A 419 -0.62 10.35 14.83
CA SER A 419 0.68 10.97 15.10
C SER A 419 0.84 11.31 16.59
N GLY A 420 -0.16 11.92 17.20
CA GLY A 420 -0.14 12.32 18.62
C GLY A 420 -0.01 11.12 19.54
N LEU A 421 -0.81 10.06 19.33
CA LEU A 421 -0.78 8.84 20.12
C LEU A 421 0.60 8.15 20.04
N ARG A 422 1.10 7.92 18.80
CA ARG A 422 2.39 7.24 18.63
C ARG A 422 3.54 8.06 19.14
N SER A 423 3.55 9.39 18.93
CA SER A 423 4.58 10.27 19.47
C SER A 423 4.53 10.35 21.00
N GLY A 424 3.34 10.38 21.60
CA GLY A 424 3.19 10.32 23.05
C GLY A 424 3.68 9.02 23.65
N LEU A 425 3.32 7.87 23.04
CA LEU A 425 3.86 6.55 23.43
C LEU A 425 5.38 6.47 23.28
N LEU A 426 5.91 6.99 22.17
CA LEU A 426 7.35 7.03 21.92
C LEU A 426 8.08 7.83 23.01
N ILE A 427 7.60 9.04 23.33
CA ILE A 427 8.18 9.88 24.39
C ILE A 427 8.11 9.18 25.75
N LYS A 428 6.97 8.53 26.07
CA LYS A 428 6.83 7.75 27.30
C LYS A 428 7.91 6.68 27.40
N PHE A 429 8.04 5.80 26.39
CA PHE A 429 9.01 4.70 26.42
C PHE A 429 10.49 5.15 26.32
N LEU A 430 10.75 6.29 25.69
CA LEU A 430 12.10 6.87 25.70
C LEU A 430 12.49 7.39 27.10
N ASN A 431 11.52 7.90 27.88
CA ASN A 431 11.77 8.44 29.23
C ASN A 431 11.65 7.40 30.36
N GLU A 432 11.11 6.21 30.09
CA GLU A 432 11.12 5.11 31.07
C GLU A 432 12.57 4.68 31.36
N GLU A 433 12.91 4.50 32.63
CA GLU A 433 14.21 3.97 33.00
C GLU A 433 14.37 2.51 32.49
N PRO A 434 15.57 2.11 32.02
CA PRO A 434 15.79 0.74 31.59
C PRO A 434 15.52 -0.20 32.77
N ILE A 435 14.69 -1.23 32.56
CA ILE A 435 14.48 -2.29 33.54
C ILE A 435 15.84 -2.95 33.75
N PRO A 436 16.32 -3.15 35.00
CA PRO A 436 17.67 -3.62 35.28
C PRO A 436 18.08 -4.94 34.62
N ASN A 437 17.15 -5.70 34.04
CA ASN A 437 17.38 -6.98 33.37
C ASN A 437 17.41 -6.92 31.82
N GLU A 438 17.29 -5.73 31.19
CA GLU A 438 17.43 -5.54 29.74
C GLU A 438 18.82 -4.99 29.37
N LEU A 439 19.88 -5.41 30.05
CA LEU A 439 21.24 -5.13 29.59
C LEU A 439 21.44 -5.85 28.24
N PRO A 440 22.00 -5.16 27.22
CA PRO A 440 22.35 -5.81 25.97
C PRO A 440 23.26 -7.00 26.31
N VAL A 441 22.95 -8.16 25.74
CA VAL A 441 23.85 -9.33 25.79
C VAL A 441 25.17 -8.83 25.23
N SER A 442 26.12 -8.55 26.15
CA SER A 442 27.50 -8.24 25.80
C SER A 442 27.98 -9.39 24.94
N GLY A 443 28.36 -9.07 23.69
CA GLY A 443 28.91 -10.05 22.77
C GLY A 443 29.97 -10.88 23.52
N GLY A 444 29.69 -12.17 23.62
CA GLY A 444 30.65 -13.12 24.13
C GLY A 444 31.92 -13.02 23.28
N GLU A 445 32.96 -12.50 23.87
CA GLU A 445 34.33 -12.84 23.53
C GLU A 445 34.53 -14.33 23.85
N ASN A 446 35.19 -15.00 22.90
CA ASN A 446 35.78 -16.33 23.01
C ASN A 446 34.85 -17.57 22.82
N VAL A 447 34.79 -18.16 21.64
CA VAL A 447 35.65 -19.30 21.26
C VAL A 447 35.75 -19.31 19.69
#